data_329c1a147029553bec084523b1b152ec
#
_entry.id   329c1a147029553bec084523b1b152ec
#
_cell.length_a   1.000
_cell.length_b   1.000
_cell.length_c   1.000
_cell.angle_alpha   90.00
_cell.angle_beta   90.00
_cell.angle_gamma   90.00
#
_symmetry.space_group_name_H-M   'P 1'
#
loop_
_entity.id
_entity.type
_entity.pdbx_description
1 polymer ?
#
loop_
_entity_poly.entity_id
_entity_poly.type
_entity_poly.pdbx_seq_one_letter_code
_entity_poly.pdbx_strand_id
1 'polypeptide(L)'
;MAHVEVEQICNVASPNMTPEIMFKLHQRAEELLARDDVAGVVITHGTDTLEETSYFLDITHQSDKPIVLTAAMRGAGDVSPDGPANIYCAVQAAADCSSRGKGVMVCLNNLLHAAGEVMKTHSANCATFASPWWGPIGYVEADRIVYRRVPVAHRIFNPKALTARVDLIKAVTGSDRTYIDFAVAQGCKGIIVEGFGRGNIPPMMEDGISDACAKGVVVIISTRTPGGRVLDVYGYPGSVTDSCKRGAIMGGEISAAKARLKLILALSENPELAGDRKTLQEIFDE
;
A
#
# COMPACT_ATOMS: atom_id res chain seq x y z
N MET A 1 14.67 -27.80 0.70
CA MET A 1 13.29 -27.74 1.22
C MET A 1 13.35 -27.03 2.57
N ALA A 2 12.39 -26.16 2.87
CA ALA A 2 12.30 -25.48 4.15
C ALA A 2 11.45 -26.29 5.13
N HIS A 3 11.74 -26.18 6.43
CA HIS A 3 10.82 -26.56 7.49
C HIS A 3 9.79 -25.44 7.62
N VAL A 4 8.50 -25.78 7.67
CA VAL A 4 7.41 -24.81 7.71
C VAL A 4 6.65 -24.95 9.02
N GLU A 5 6.59 -23.87 9.79
CA GLU A 5 5.70 -23.71 10.94
C GLU A 5 4.47 -22.89 10.49
N VAL A 6 3.29 -23.24 10.97
CA VAL A 6 2.04 -22.57 10.58
C VAL A 6 1.34 -21.95 11.78
N GLU A 7 0.98 -20.68 11.67
CA GLU A 7 0.25 -19.95 12.69
C GLU A 7 -0.93 -19.19 12.04
N GLN A 8 -2.10 -19.25 12.68
CA GLN A 8 -3.28 -18.50 12.22
C GLN A 8 -3.42 -17.19 12.99
N ILE A 9 -3.13 -16.07 12.35
CA ILE A 9 -3.26 -14.72 12.95
C ILE A 9 -4.72 -14.26 12.95
N CYS A 10 -5.42 -14.49 11.84
CA CYS A 10 -6.85 -14.22 11.68
C CYS A 10 -7.44 -15.15 10.60
N ASN A 11 -8.76 -15.23 10.54
CA ASN A 11 -9.47 -15.91 9.46
C ASN A 11 -10.62 -15.02 9.01
N VAL A 12 -10.31 -14.14 8.08
CA VAL A 12 -11.26 -13.16 7.53
C VAL A 12 -11.18 -13.14 6.01
N ALA A 13 -12.27 -12.86 5.34
CA ALA A 13 -12.24 -12.52 3.92
C ALA A 13 -11.47 -11.21 3.74
N SER A 14 -10.70 -11.07 2.66
CA SER A 14 -9.83 -9.90 2.47
C SER A 14 -10.56 -8.54 2.46
N PRO A 15 -11.83 -8.40 2.03
CA PRO A 15 -12.55 -7.14 2.21
C PRO A 15 -12.78 -6.75 3.69
N ASN A 16 -12.62 -7.69 4.63
CA ASN A 16 -12.77 -7.45 6.06
C ASN A 16 -11.43 -7.14 6.77
N MET A 17 -10.33 -7.01 6.02
CA MET A 17 -9.07 -6.53 6.57
C MET A 17 -9.19 -5.09 7.05
N THR A 18 -8.49 -4.78 8.13
CA THR A 18 -8.41 -3.42 8.68
C THR A 18 -6.95 -3.05 8.95
N PRO A 19 -6.61 -1.75 9.05
CA PRO A 19 -5.27 -1.34 9.44
C PRO A 19 -4.80 -1.95 10.76
N GLU A 20 -5.71 -2.17 11.73
CA GLU A 20 -5.40 -2.79 13.02
C GLU A 20 -5.01 -4.28 12.86
N ILE A 21 -5.67 -5.02 11.96
CA ILE A 21 -5.29 -6.40 11.64
C ILE A 21 -3.93 -6.42 10.93
N MET A 22 -3.70 -5.48 9.99
CA MET A 22 -2.40 -5.34 9.31
C MET A 22 -1.28 -5.03 10.32
N PHE A 23 -1.56 -4.15 11.29
CA PHE A 23 -0.60 -3.79 12.33
C PHE A 23 -0.27 -4.98 13.26
N LYS A 24 -1.28 -5.76 13.67
CA LYS A 24 -1.07 -6.99 14.44
C LYS A 24 -0.24 -8.02 13.64
N LEU A 25 -0.50 -8.13 12.34
CA LEU A 25 0.24 -9.01 11.43
C LEU A 25 1.69 -8.57 11.31
N HIS A 26 1.95 -7.25 11.16
CA HIS A 26 3.29 -6.67 11.18
C HIS A 26 4.04 -7.02 12.47
N GLN A 27 3.46 -6.75 13.64
CA GLN A 27 4.10 -7.03 14.93
C GLN A 27 4.50 -8.50 15.04
N ARG A 28 3.60 -9.43 14.66
CA ARG A 28 3.89 -10.85 14.72
C ARG A 28 4.95 -11.28 13.71
N ALA A 29 4.94 -10.74 12.51
CA ALA A 29 5.95 -11.03 11.50
C ALA A 29 7.36 -10.60 11.97
N GLU A 30 7.50 -9.39 12.54
CA GLU A 30 8.78 -8.91 13.07
C GLU A 30 9.28 -9.75 14.26
N GLU A 31 8.39 -10.19 15.17
CA GLU A 31 8.74 -11.13 16.25
C GLU A 31 9.29 -12.46 15.71
N LEU A 32 8.68 -13.00 14.65
CA LEU A 32 9.15 -14.24 14.03
C LEU A 32 10.48 -14.03 13.31
N LEU A 33 10.64 -12.93 12.57
CA LEU A 33 11.86 -12.64 11.84
C LEU A 33 13.06 -12.30 12.75
N ALA A 34 12.81 -11.91 14.00
CA ALA A 34 13.87 -11.74 15.01
C ALA A 34 14.52 -13.06 15.43
N ARG A 35 13.89 -14.21 15.18
CA ARG A 35 14.45 -15.53 15.47
C ARG A 35 15.53 -15.90 14.44
N ASP A 36 16.67 -16.41 14.88
CA ASP A 36 17.78 -16.80 13.99
C ASP A 36 17.46 -17.99 13.09
N ASP A 37 16.59 -18.89 13.56
CA ASP A 37 16.17 -20.10 12.86
C ASP A 37 15.05 -19.84 11.80
N VAL A 38 14.51 -18.63 11.71
CA VAL A 38 13.53 -18.21 10.71
C VAL A 38 14.22 -17.54 9.53
N ALA A 39 14.08 -18.11 8.34
CA ALA A 39 14.65 -17.56 7.10
C ALA A 39 13.78 -16.46 6.48
N GLY A 40 12.47 -16.54 6.64
CA GLY A 40 11.49 -15.59 6.11
C GLY A 40 10.08 -15.95 6.54
N VAL A 41 9.12 -15.09 6.26
CA VAL A 41 7.69 -15.28 6.58
C VAL A 41 6.87 -15.34 5.30
N VAL A 42 5.96 -16.31 5.21
CA VAL A 42 4.95 -16.39 4.15
C VAL A 42 3.58 -16.09 4.74
N ILE A 43 2.83 -15.21 4.08
CA ILE A 43 1.49 -14.83 4.50
C ILE A 43 0.50 -15.23 3.40
N THR A 44 -0.41 -16.17 3.74
CA THR A 44 -1.55 -16.47 2.87
C THR A 44 -2.66 -15.46 3.11
N HIS A 45 -3.18 -14.85 2.05
CA HIS A 45 -4.12 -13.73 2.12
C HIS A 45 -5.20 -13.87 1.05
N GLY A 46 -6.30 -13.15 1.17
CA GLY A 46 -7.28 -13.03 0.08
C GLY A 46 -6.87 -11.92 -0.89
N THR A 47 -7.23 -12.04 -2.16
CA THR A 47 -6.68 -11.23 -3.25
C THR A 47 -7.13 -9.76 -3.27
N ASP A 48 -8.30 -9.40 -2.67
CA ASP A 48 -8.90 -8.07 -2.89
C ASP A 48 -8.13 -6.93 -2.22
N THR A 49 -7.54 -7.17 -1.05
CA THR A 49 -6.76 -6.16 -0.30
C THR A 49 -5.31 -6.58 -0.07
N LEU A 50 -4.83 -7.59 -0.81
CA LEU A 50 -3.45 -8.07 -0.69
C LEU A 50 -2.44 -6.97 -1.01
N GLU A 51 -2.69 -6.13 -2.01
CA GLU A 51 -1.81 -5.02 -2.38
C GLU A 51 -1.70 -3.96 -1.27
N GLU A 52 -2.77 -3.74 -0.50
CA GLU A 52 -2.78 -2.83 0.64
C GLU A 52 -2.01 -3.43 1.83
N THR A 53 -2.31 -4.69 2.17
CA THR A 53 -1.63 -5.39 3.28
C THR A 53 -0.13 -5.55 3.00
N SER A 54 0.25 -5.90 1.77
CA SER A 54 1.66 -6.02 1.41
C SER A 54 2.39 -4.69 1.52
N TYR A 55 1.78 -3.59 1.05
CA TYR A 55 2.35 -2.26 1.15
C TYR A 55 2.49 -1.79 2.61
N PHE A 56 1.45 -2.02 3.44
CA PHE A 56 1.51 -1.70 4.87
C PHE A 56 2.70 -2.39 5.55
N LEU A 57 2.87 -3.69 5.28
CA LEU A 57 3.99 -4.45 5.83
C LEU A 57 5.33 -3.93 5.30
N ASP A 58 5.41 -3.58 4.02
CA ASP A 58 6.66 -3.12 3.38
C ASP A 58 7.19 -1.84 4.03
N ILE A 59 6.31 -0.86 4.23
CA ILE A 59 6.71 0.42 4.84
C ILE A 59 6.79 0.38 6.39
N THR A 60 6.62 -0.81 6.99
CA THR A 60 6.84 -1.05 8.43
C THR A 60 7.90 -2.11 8.70
N HIS A 61 8.36 -2.83 7.67
CA HIS A 61 9.28 -3.95 7.79
C HIS A 61 10.72 -3.50 8.12
N GLN A 62 11.30 -4.07 9.19
CA GLN A 62 12.60 -3.64 9.72
C GLN A 62 13.73 -4.68 9.52
N SER A 63 13.38 -5.92 9.17
CA SER A 63 14.35 -7.01 8.99
C SER A 63 14.90 -7.04 7.55
N ASP A 64 16.07 -7.62 7.36
CA ASP A 64 16.58 -7.98 6.03
C ASP A 64 15.99 -9.29 5.49
N LYS A 65 15.31 -10.08 6.35
CA LYS A 65 14.67 -11.33 5.97
C LYS A 65 13.34 -11.05 5.25
N PRO A 66 13.00 -11.79 4.20
CA PRO A 66 11.84 -11.47 3.38
C PRO A 66 10.50 -11.79 4.06
N ILE A 67 9.49 -10.98 3.76
CA ILE A 67 8.08 -11.32 3.92
C ILE A 67 7.50 -11.54 2.51
N VAL A 68 6.86 -12.69 2.27
CA VAL A 68 6.26 -13.01 0.98
C VAL A 68 4.76 -13.25 1.15
N LEU A 69 3.95 -12.34 0.60
CA LEU A 69 2.50 -12.56 0.58
C LEU A 69 2.10 -13.37 -0.65
N THR A 70 1.11 -14.22 -0.48
CA THR A 70 0.52 -14.99 -1.57
C THR A 70 -0.98 -15.19 -1.37
N ALA A 71 -1.66 -15.55 -2.46
CA ALA A 71 -3.11 -15.77 -2.47
C ALA A 71 -3.50 -16.75 -3.58
N ALA A 72 -4.78 -16.98 -3.76
CA ALA A 72 -5.32 -17.76 -4.86
C ALA A 72 -6.49 -17.03 -5.52
N MET A 73 -6.57 -17.09 -6.85
CA MET A 73 -7.71 -16.58 -7.62
C MET A 73 -8.78 -17.66 -7.84
N ARG A 74 -8.40 -18.93 -7.75
CA ARG A 74 -9.29 -20.07 -7.84
C ARG A 74 -9.38 -20.77 -6.51
N GLY A 75 -10.60 -21.07 -6.08
CA GLY A 75 -10.85 -21.80 -4.83
C GLY A 75 -10.30 -23.23 -4.88
N ALA A 76 -10.10 -23.82 -3.71
CA ALA A 76 -9.58 -25.19 -3.61
C ALA A 76 -10.47 -26.26 -4.28
N GLY A 77 -11.78 -25.96 -4.44
CA GLY A 77 -12.75 -26.82 -5.12
C GLY A 77 -12.91 -26.52 -6.62
N ASP A 78 -12.26 -25.51 -7.15
CA ASP A 78 -12.36 -25.14 -8.57
C ASP A 78 -11.50 -26.04 -9.45
N VAL A 79 -11.74 -25.99 -10.76
CA VAL A 79 -10.88 -26.68 -11.74
C VAL A 79 -9.52 -25.97 -11.79
N SER A 80 -8.44 -26.73 -11.57
CA SER A 80 -7.06 -26.24 -11.53
C SER A 80 -6.86 -25.09 -10.51
N PRO A 81 -7.01 -25.35 -9.21
CA PRO A 81 -6.77 -24.34 -8.18
C PRO A 81 -5.31 -23.88 -8.21
N ASP A 82 -5.08 -22.57 -8.14
CA ASP A 82 -3.73 -21.98 -8.21
C ASP A 82 -3.05 -21.84 -6.83
N GLY A 83 -3.82 -21.96 -5.73
CA GLY A 83 -3.33 -21.78 -4.37
C GLY A 83 -2.12 -22.65 -4.00
N PRO A 84 -2.15 -23.97 -4.22
CA PRO A 84 -1.02 -24.84 -3.88
C PRO A 84 0.30 -24.47 -4.56
N ALA A 85 0.25 -24.12 -5.86
CA ALA A 85 1.43 -23.67 -6.59
C ALA A 85 1.94 -22.32 -6.08
N ASN A 86 1.04 -21.37 -5.79
CA ASN A 86 1.40 -20.06 -5.28
C ASN A 86 2.03 -20.14 -3.89
N ILE A 87 1.51 -20.99 -2.98
CA ILE A 87 2.10 -21.23 -1.65
C ILE A 87 3.50 -21.84 -1.80
N TYR A 88 3.65 -22.83 -2.68
CA TYR A 88 4.94 -23.48 -2.91
C TYR A 88 6.00 -22.45 -3.37
N CYS A 89 5.66 -21.62 -4.37
CA CYS A 89 6.54 -20.57 -4.87
C CYS A 89 6.87 -19.52 -3.81
N ALA A 90 5.89 -19.13 -2.98
CA ALA A 90 6.10 -18.17 -1.90
C ALA A 90 7.06 -18.73 -0.82
N VAL A 91 6.92 -20.01 -0.46
CA VAL A 91 7.82 -20.67 0.49
C VAL A 91 9.24 -20.78 -0.08
N GLN A 92 9.38 -21.13 -1.37
CA GLN A 92 10.70 -21.12 -2.02
C GLN A 92 11.33 -19.73 -1.94
N ALA A 93 10.59 -18.67 -2.28
CA ALA A 93 11.10 -17.30 -2.25
C ALA A 93 11.46 -16.87 -0.83
N ALA A 94 10.64 -17.18 0.19
CA ALA A 94 10.92 -16.81 1.57
C ALA A 94 12.14 -17.55 2.17
N ALA A 95 12.42 -18.76 1.70
CA ALA A 95 13.53 -19.59 2.18
C ALA A 95 14.85 -19.31 1.44
N ASP A 96 14.82 -18.64 0.30
CA ASP A 96 16.00 -18.40 -0.52
C ASP A 96 16.82 -17.22 0.02
N CYS A 97 18.13 -17.44 0.20
CA CYS A 97 19.03 -16.40 0.72
C CYS A 97 19.16 -15.18 -0.21
N SER A 98 18.91 -15.34 -1.52
CA SER A 98 18.89 -14.23 -2.47
C SER A 98 17.71 -13.28 -2.31
N SER A 99 16.70 -13.68 -1.51
CA SER A 99 15.54 -12.86 -1.17
C SER A 99 15.82 -11.84 -0.05
N ARG A 100 16.92 -11.99 0.67
CA ARG A 100 17.29 -11.02 1.72
C ARG A 100 17.49 -9.62 1.14
N GLY A 101 17.04 -8.62 1.89
CA GLY A 101 17.12 -7.21 1.48
C GLY A 101 16.17 -6.83 0.32
N LYS A 102 15.20 -7.70 -0.01
CA LYS A 102 14.18 -7.39 -1.03
C LYS A 102 12.90 -6.80 -0.44
N GLY A 103 12.81 -6.67 0.90
CA GLY A 103 11.62 -6.16 1.58
C GLY A 103 10.44 -7.13 1.51
N VAL A 104 9.25 -6.57 1.39
CA VAL A 104 8.01 -7.33 1.28
C VAL A 104 7.67 -7.56 -0.19
N MET A 105 7.36 -8.81 -0.51
CA MET A 105 7.06 -9.24 -1.88
C MET A 105 5.68 -9.88 -1.97
N VAL A 106 5.08 -9.79 -3.15
CA VAL A 106 3.88 -10.54 -3.52
C VAL A 106 4.26 -11.59 -4.55
N CYS A 107 3.95 -12.86 -4.26
CA CYS A 107 4.25 -14.01 -5.11
C CYS A 107 2.97 -14.69 -5.58
N LEU A 108 2.59 -14.49 -6.83
CA LEU A 108 1.51 -15.22 -7.49
C LEU A 108 1.90 -15.55 -8.94
N ASN A 109 1.37 -16.65 -9.44
CA ASN A 109 1.58 -17.08 -10.84
C ASN A 109 3.08 -17.09 -11.21
N ASN A 110 3.94 -17.59 -10.32
CA ASN A 110 5.40 -17.66 -10.42
C ASN A 110 6.14 -16.30 -10.49
N LEU A 111 5.45 -15.18 -10.39
CA LEU A 111 6.06 -13.84 -10.44
C LEU A 111 6.22 -13.27 -9.03
N LEU A 112 7.33 -12.58 -8.82
CA LEU A 112 7.64 -11.84 -7.60
C LEU A 112 7.54 -10.35 -7.89
N HIS A 113 6.68 -9.66 -7.15
CA HIS A 113 6.44 -8.24 -7.25
C HIS A 113 6.83 -7.52 -5.96
N ALA A 114 7.42 -6.34 -6.07
CA ALA A 114 7.62 -5.48 -4.90
C ALA A 114 6.27 -4.97 -4.37
N ALA A 115 6.08 -4.98 -3.06
CA ALA A 115 4.83 -4.58 -2.43
C ALA A 115 4.43 -3.12 -2.73
N GLY A 116 5.40 -2.22 -2.83
CA GLY A 116 5.15 -0.82 -3.21
C GLY A 116 4.52 -0.64 -4.59
N GLU A 117 4.79 -1.58 -5.52
CA GLU A 117 4.46 -1.43 -6.94
C GLU A 117 3.30 -2.30 -7.41
N VAL A 118 3.05 -3.42 -6.72
CA VAL A 118 2.04 -4.41 -7.12
C VAL A 118 0.62 -3.89 -6.97
N MET A 119 -0.25 -4.28 -7.90
CA MET A 119 -1.68 -4.05 -7.81
C MET A 119 -2.47 -5.21 -8.44
N LYS A 120 -3.73 -5.38 -8.01
CA LYS A 120 -4.69 -6.29 -8.61
C LYS A 120 -5.29 -5.63 -9.85
N THR A 121 -4.90 -6.09 -11.04
CA THR A 121 -5.27 -5.46 -12.32
C THR A 121 -6.49 -6.08 -13.00
N HIS A 122 -6.95 -7.24 -12.50
CA HIS A 122 -8.10 -7.96 -13.06
C HIS A 122 -8.88 -8.67 -11.96
N SER A 123 -10.19 -8.71 -12.06
CA SER A 123 -11.08 -9.28 -11.03
C SER A 123 -11.05 -10.80 -10.91
N ALA A 124 -10.64 -11.55 -11.94
CA ALA A 124 -10.77 -13.01 -12.00
C ALA A 124 -9.57 -13.77 -12.58
N ASN A 125 -8.62 -13.11 -13.27
CA ASN A 125 -7.50 -13.79 -13.91
C ASN A 125 -6.45 -14.22 -12.87
N CYS A 126 -5.88 -15.44 -12.99
CA CYS A 126 -4.80 -15.88 -12.12
C CYS A 126 -3.54 -15.01 -12.26
N ALA A 127 -3.28 -14.43 -13.43
CA ALA A 127 -2.20 -13.47 -13.68
C ALA A 127 -2.63 -12.02 -13.37
N THR A 128 -3.45 -11.82 -12.32
CA THR A 128 -4.04 -10.51 -12.02
C THR A 128 -3.11 -9.55 -11.32
N PHE A 129 -2.13 -10.05 -10.54
CA PHE A 129 -1.18 -9.18 -9.85
C PHE A 129 -0.06 -8.78 -10.80
N ALA A 130 0.13 -7.48 -10.93
CA ALA A 130 1.15 -6.89 -11.79
C ALA A 130 1.73 -5.63 -11.14
N SER A 131 2.95 -5.27 -11.54
CA SER A 131 3.55 -3.96 -11.35
C SER A 131 3.56 -3.25 -12.71
N PRO A 132 2.49 -2.54 -13.10
CA PRO A 132 2.23 -2.16 -14.49
C PRO A 132 3.35 -1.37 -15.16
N TRP A 133 4.10 -0.57 -14.38
CA TRP A 133 5.15 0.32 -14.90
C TRP A 133 6.55 -0.24 -14.76
N TRP A 134 6.77 -1.08 -13.73
CA TRP A 134 8.10 -1.55 -13.36
C TRP A 134 8.33 -3.02 -13.68
N GLY A 135 7.24 -3.78 -13.92
CA GLY A 135 7.28 -5.23 -14.06
C GLY A 135 7.61 -5.96 -12.75
N PRO A 136 7.67 -7.29 -12.76
CA PRO A 136 8.08 -8.09 -11.61
C PRO A 136 9.55 -7.82 -11.24
N ILE A 137 9.90 -7.99 -9.97
CA ILE A 137 11.30 -7.94 -9.53
C ILE A 137 12.05 -9.23 -9.83
N GLY A 138 11.32 -10.33 -10.00
CA GLY A 138 11.86 -11.65 -10.28
C GLY A 138 10.76 -12.68 -10.55
N TYR A 139 11.17 -13.91 -10.66
CA TYR A 139 10.27 -15.03 -10.86
C TYR A 139 10.84 -16.32 -10.26
N VAL A 140 9.94 -17.26 -9.97
CA VAL A 140 10.25 -18.57 -9.39
C VAL A 140 10.32 -19.62 -10.49
N GLU A 141 11.45 -20.30 -10.58
CA GLU A 141 11.63 -21.49 -11.40
C GLU A 141 11.68 -22.76 -10.54
N ALA A 142 11.69 -23.91 -11.19
CA ALA A 142 11.67 -25.19 -10.49
C ALA A 142 12.91 -25.42 -9.61
N ASP A 143 14.06 -24.84 -9.97
CA ASP A 143 15.36 -25.05 -9.33
C ASP A 143 15.93 -23.82 -8.60
N ARG A 144 15.38 -22.62 -8.85
CA ARG A 144 15.90 -21.37 -8.30
C ARG A 144 14.91 -20.23 -8.31
N ILE A 145 15.26 -19.17 -7.57
CA ILE A 145 14.64 -17.85 -7.70
C ILE A 145 15.52 -16.97 -8.59
N VAL A 146 14.93 -16.27 -9.55
CA VAL A 146 15.64 -15.38 -10.47
C VAL A 146 15.19 -13.95 -10.24
N TYR A 147 16.03 -13.15 -9.64
CA TYR A 147 15.82 -11.70 -9.48
C TYR A 147 16.44 -10.92 -10.65
N ARG A 148 15.76 -9.87 -11.12
CA ARG A 148 16.20 -8.99 -12.21
C ARG A 148 16.44 -7.56 -11.76
N ARG A 149 15.81 -7.16 -10.67
CA ARG A 149 15.99 -5.84 -10.05
C ARG A 149 15.78 -5.90 -8.54
N VAL A 150 16.16 -4.83 -7.86
CA VAL A 150 15.93 -4.65 -6.43
C VAL A 150 14.95 -3.49 -6.26
N PRO A 151 13.96 -3.58 -5.38
CA PRO A 151 13.10 -2.44 -5.04
C PRO A 151 13.92 -1.25 -4.55
N VAL A 152 13.44 -0.05 -4.82
CA VAL A 152 14.04 1.18 -4.29
C VAL A 152 13.80 1.23 -2.79
N ALA A 153 14.81 1.61 -2.02
CA ALA A 153 14.69 1.82 -0.59
C ALA A 153 13.69 2.97 -0.31
N HIS A 154 12.90 2.82 0.72
CA HIS A 154 11.89 3.77 1.15
C HIS A 154 11.91 3.94 2.67
N ARG A 155 11.17 4.93 3.16
CA ARG A 155 11.04 5.18 4.59
C ARG A 155 10.29 4.04 5.29
N ILE A 156 10.80 3.65 6.46
CA ILE A 156 10.16 2.69 7.35
C ILE A 156 9.52 3.44 8.51
N PHE A 157 8.26 3.17 8.77
CA PHE A 157 7.49 3.70 9.90
C PHE A 157 7.45 2.69 11.05
N ASN A 158 7.52 3.18 12.28
CA ASN A 158 7.48 2.32 13.47
C ASN A 158 6.57 2.92 14.56
N PRO A 159 5.28 3.15 14.28
CA PRO A 159 4.36 3.68 15.29
C PRO A 159 4.13 2.66 16.40
N LYS A 160 3.92 3.12 17.64
CA LYS A 160 3.57 2.25 18.78
C LYS A 160 2.12 1.76 18.72
N ALA A 161 1.26 2.51 18.07
CA ALA A 161 -0.16 2.20 17.86
C ALA A 161 -0.69 3.01 16.67
N LEU A 162 -1.77 2.56 16.04
CA LEU A 162 -2.47 3.33 15.02
C LEU A 162 -3.46 4.28 15.70
N THR A 163 -3.27 5.57 15.55
CA THR A 163 -4.07 6.60 16.21
C THR A 163 -4.77 7.56 15.24
N ALA A 164 -4.34 7.56 13.98
CA ALA A 164 -4.84 8.50 12.97
C ALA A 164 -5.93 7.85 12.10
N ARG A 165 -7.13 8.45 12.09
CA ARG A 165 -8.14 8.15 11.07
C ARG A 165 -7.85 8.95 9.82
N VAL A 166 -7.72 8.26 8.67
CA VAL A 166 -7.55 8.85 7.35
C VAL A 166 -8.64 8.30 6.43
N ASP A 167 -9.39 9.17 5.79
CA ASP A 167 -10.44 8.79 4.85
C ASP A 167 -9.94 8.96 3.39
N LEU A 168 -10.49 8.17 2.46
CA LEU A 168 -10.22 8.27 1.03
C LEU A 168 -11.49 8.71 0.31
N ILE A 169 -11.38 9.78 -0.46
CA ILE A 169 -12.49 10.37 -1.22
C ILE A 169 -12.12 10.36 -2.70
N LYS A 170 -12.87 9.61 -3.49
CA LYS A 170 -12.71 9.55 -4.93
C LYS A 170 -13.47 10.69 -5.60
N ALA A 171 -12.76 11.57 -6.29
CA ALA A 171 -13.39 12.59 -7.12
C ALA A 171 -14.00 11.96 -8.40
N VAL A 172 -15.20 12.37 -8.73
CA VAL A 172 -15.88 12.05 -9.98
C VAL A 172 -16.37 13.35 -10.63
N THR A 173 -16.83 13.28 -11.89
CA THR A 173 -17.40 14.44 -12.56
C THR A 173 -18.56 15.02 -11.76
N GLY A 174 -18.47 16.30 -11.39
CA GLY A 174 -19.49 17.00 -10.60
C GLY A 174 -19.35 16.80 -9.09
N SER A 175 -18.29 16.18 -8.58
CA SER A 175 -18.03 16.13 -7.13
C SER A 175 -17.90 17.53 -6.54
N ASP A 176 -18.42 17.68 -5.33
CA ASP A 176 -18.32 18.87 -4.51
C ASP A 176 -17.64 18.58 -3.17
N ARG A 177 -17.67 19.51 -2.25
CA ARG A 177 -17.05 19.44 -0.93
C ARG A 177 -17.73 18.51 0.09
N THR A 178 -18.95 18.01 -0.20
CA THR A 178 -19.81 17.31 0.77
C THR A 178 -19.09 16.20 1.53
N TYR A 179 -18.37 15.32 0.86
CA TYR A 179 -17.68 14.21 1.50
C TYR A 179 -16.43 14.66 2.28
N ILE A 180 -15.78 15.73 1.85
CA ILE A 180 -14.66 16.34 2.60
C ILE A 180 -15.17 16.90 3.92
N ASP A 181 -16.25 17.68 3.88
CA ASP A 181 -16.88 18.26 5.07
C ASP A 181 -17.36 17.18 6.04
N PHE A 182 -17.95 16.10 5.49
CA PHE A 182 -18.37 14.96 6.30
C PHE A 182 -17.19 14.28 7.00
N ALA A 183 -16.10 13.98 6.28
CA ALA A 183 -14.91 13.36 6.86
C ALA A 183 -14.30 14.23 7.98
N VAL A 184 -14.21 15.54 7.77
CA VAL A 184 -13.76 16.51 8.79
C VAL A 184 -14.68 16.49 10.02
N ALA A 185 -16.01 16.49 9.81
CA ALA A 185 -17.00 16.43 10.89
C ALA A 185 -16.90 15.13 11.71
N GLN A 186 -16.47 14.03 11.09
CA GLN A 186 -16.22 12.74 11.74
C GLN A 186 -14.85 12.66 12.45
N GLY A 187 -14.07 13.76 12.47
CA GLY A 187 -12.81 13.86 13.20
C GLY A 187 -11.62 13.19 12.54
N CYS A 188 -11.64 13.02 11.20
CA CYS A 188 -10.47 12.51 10.48
C CYS A 188 -9.24 13.42 10.71
N LYS A 189 -8.06 12.81 10.69
CA LYS A 189 -6.77 13.51 10.80
C LYS A 189 -6.14 13.73 9.41
N GLY A 190 -6.58 12.98 8.43
CA GLY A 190 -6.14 13.11 7.05
C GLY A 190 -7.21 12.68 6.07
N ILE A 191 -7.11 13.19 4.86
CA ILE A 191 -7.96 12.86 3.71
C ILE A 191 -7.06 12.64 2.51
N ILE A 192 -7.25 11.51 1.82
CA ILE A 192 -6.70 11.30 0.49
C ILE A 192 -7.80 11.66 -0.50
N VAL A 193 -7.54 12.60 -1.39
CA VAL A 193 -8.44 12.93 -2.51
C VAL A 193 -7.89 12.29 -3.77
N GLU A 194 -8.60 11.28 -4.28
CA GLU A 194 -8.23 10.60 -5.53
C GLU A 194 -8.78 11.37 -6.72
N GLY A 195 -7.93 12.19 -7.35
CA GLY A 195 -8.28 13.05 -8.48
C GLY A 195 -8.13 12.40 -9.86
N PHE A 196 -8.15 13.24 -10.89
CA PHE A 196 -8.06 12.87 -12.31
C PHE A 196 -6.67 13.11 -12.86
N GLY A 197 -6.22 12.27 -13.79
CA GLY A 197 -4.98 12.50 -14.52
C GLY A 197 -3.81 12.78 -13.57
N ARG A 198 -3.28 14.01 -13.57
CA ARG A 198 -2.17 14.39 -12.67
C ARG A 198 -2.60 14.77 -11.25
N GLY A 199 -3.85 14.49 -10.86
CA GLY A 199 -4.38 14.80 -9.53
C GLY A 199 -5.40 15.96 -9.54
N ASN A 200 -5.85 16.44 -10.70
CA ASN A 200 -6.84 17.52 -10.78
C ASN A 200 -8.19 17.04 -10.23
N ILE A 201 -8.97 17.97 -9.68
CA ILE A 201 -10.29 17.72 -9.09
C ILE A 201 -11.32 18.72 -9.58
N PRO A 202 -12.64 18.47 -9.42
CA PRO A 202 -13.66 19.49 -9.68
C PRO A 202 -13.46 20.73 -8.78
N PRO A 203 -13.56 21.96 -9.31
CA PRO A 203 -13.31 23.19 -8.54
C PRO A 203 -14.19 23.33 -7.29
N MET A 204 -15.40 22.75 -7.30
CA MET A 204 -16.32 22.78 -6.16
C MET A 204 -15.81 22.00 -4.91
N MET A 205 -14.75 21.21 -5.03
CA MET A 205 -14.10 20.54 -3.92
C MET A 205 -13.06 21.42 -3.20
N GLU A 206 -12.53 22.44 -3.86
CA GLU A 206 -11.38 23.23 -3.42
C GLU A 206 -11.59 23.97 -2.09
N ASP A 207 -12.78 24.57 -1.89
CA ASP A 207 -13.08 25.24 -0.64
C ASP A 207 -13.18 24.27 0.54
N GLY A 208 -13.64 23.03 0.29
CA GLY A 208 -13.61 21.95 1.29
C GLY A 208 -12.19 21.56 1.68
N ILE A 209 -11.26 21.50 0.73
CA ILE A 209 -9.83 21.26 0.98
C ILE A 209 -9.24 22.39 1.82
N SER A 210 -9.50 23.64 1.43
CA SER A 210 -9.03 24.82 2.18
C SER A 210 -9.47 24.80 3.64
N ASP A 211 -10.77 24.55 3.86
CA ASP A 211 -11.37 24.50 5.21
C ASP A 211 -10.84 23.32 6.04
N ALA A 212 -10.63 22.15 5.40
CA ALA A 212 -10.03 20.99 6.05
C ALA A 212 -8.58 21.28 6.50
N CYS A 213 -7.76 21.84 5.62
CA CYS A 213 -6.39 22.24 5.93
C CYS A 213 -6.34 23.31 7.05
N ALA A 214 -7.23 24.30 7.02
CA ALA A 214 -7.34 25.33 8.07
C ALA A 214 -7.70 24.75 9.45
N LYS A 215 -8.36 23.59 9.48
CA LYS A 215 -8.68 22.85 10.72
C LYS A 215 -7.58 21.85 11.13
N GLY A 216 -6.44 21.84 10.45
CA GLY A 216 -5.31 20.95 10.72
C GLY A 216 -5.49 19.52 10.20
N VAL A 217 -6.43 19.29 9.29
CA VAL A 217 -6.57 18.00 8.58
C VAL A 217 -5.60 17.97 7.41
N VAL A 218 -4.76 16.94 7.34
CA VAL A 218 -3.81 16.75 6.23
C VAL A 218 -4.56 16.29 4.99
N VAL A 219 -4.44 17.01 3.87
CA VAL A 219 -5.05 16.62 2.60
C VAL A 219 -3.97 16.23 1.61
N ILE A 220 -4.00 14.98 1.13
CA ILE A 220 -3.11 14.46 0.10
C ILE A 220 -3.87 14.30 -1.20
N ILE A 221 -3.37 14.88 -2.27
CA ILE A 221 -3.90 14.67 -3.62
C ILE A 221 -3.23 13.46 -4.25
N SER A 222 -4.02 12.46 -4.60
CA SER A 222 -3.60 11.28 -5.36
C SER A 222 -4.28 11.27 -6.74
N THR A 223 -4.07 10.21 -7.51
CA THR A 223 -4.71 10.06 -8.81
C THR A 223 -5.31 8.67 -8.99
N ARG A 224 -6.46 8.60 -9.69
CA ARG A 224 -7.05 7.33 -10.12
C ARG A 224 -6.32 6.67 -11.29
N THR A 225 -5.35 7.37 -11.89
CA THR A 225 -4.54 6.84 -12.98
C THR A 225 -3.55 5.81 -12.41
N PRO A 226 -3.48 4.59 -12.92
CA PRO A 226 -2.63 3.54 -12.34
C PRO A 226 -1.13 3.82 -12.46
N GLY A 227 -0.72 4.82 -13.24
CA GLY A 227 0.69 5.19 -13.41
C GLY A 227 0.91 6.66 -13.67
N GLY A 228 2.15 7.09 -13.47
CA GLY A 228 2.55 8.48 -13.45
C GLY A 228 2.29 9.11 -12.07
N ARG A 229 2.90 10.26 -11.84
CA ARG A 229 2.81 10.95 -10.55
C ARG A 229 1.85 12.13 -10.58
N VAL A 230 1.32 12.47 -9.43
CA VAL A 230 0.67 13.76 -9.17
C VAL A 230 1.68 14.89 -9.40
N LEU A 231 1.29 15.93 -10.14
CA LEU A 231 2.20 17.02 -10.45
C LEU A 231 1.43 18.33 -10.73
N ASP A 232 1.96 19.43 -10.23
CA ASP A 232 1.42 20.79 -10.30
C ASP A 232 1.79 21.52 -11.61
N VAL A 233 1.26 21.07 -12.73
CA VAL A 233 1.58 21.63 -14.08
C VAL A 233 0.52 22.54 -14.67
N TYR A 234 -0.65 22.66 -14.02
CA TYR A 234 -1.77 23.45 -14.54
C TYR A 234 -2.13 24.59 -13.58
N GLY A 235 -2.67 25.71 -14.12
CA GLY A 235 -3.01 26.90 -13.35
C GLY A 235 -4.50 27.25 -13.29
N TYR A 236 -5.39 26.34 -13.71
CA TYR A 236 -6.84 26.55 -13.64
C TYR A 236 -7.44 26.14 -12.28
N PRO A 237 -8.64 26.64 -11.90
CA PRO A 237 -9.32 26.21 -10.69
C PRO A 237 -9.57 24.69 -10.66
N GLY A 238 -9.24 24.02 -9.54
CA GLY A 238 -9.29 22.57 -9.43
C GLY A 238 -8.03 21.85 -9.90
N SER A 239 -7.00 22.57 -10.31
CA SER A 239 -5.69 21.98 -10.61
C SER A 239 -4.94 21.63 -9.32
N VAL A 240 -3.96 20.73 -9.42
CA VAL A 240 -3.07 20.40 -8.27
C VAL A 240 -2.39 21.65 -7.74
N THR A 241 -1.96 22.58 -8.61
CA THR A 241 -1.39 23.87 -8.20
C THR A 241 -2.34 24.67 -7.32
N ASP A 242 -3.65 24.68 -7.64
CA ASP A 242 -4.67 25.37 -6.85
C ASP A 242 -4.86 24.65 -5.49
N SER A 243 -5.02 23.34 -5.49
CA SER A 243 -5.14 22.55 -4.28
C SER A 243 -3.92 22.71 -3.34
N CYS A 244 -2.69 22.74 -3.89
CA CYS A 244 -1.46 22.96 -3.13
C CYS A 244 -1.39 24.36 -2.50
N LYS A 245 -1.88 25.42 -3.21
CA LYS A 245 -1.99 26.77 -2.64
C LYS A 245 -2.97 26.82 -1.46
N ARG A 246 -3.98 25.95 -1.45
CA ARG A 246 -4.99 25.84 -0.39
C ARG A 246 -4.55 24.94 0.76
N GLY A 247 -3.37 24.32 0.69
CA GLY A 247 -2.80 23.55 1.79
C GLY A 247 -2.62 22.07 1.52
N ALA A 248 -3.11 21.53 0.40
CA ALA A 248 -2.93 20.14 0.06
C ALA A 248 -1.46 19.79 -0.28
N ILE A 249 -1.13 18.51 -0.24
CA ILE A 249 0.18 17.91 -0.51
C ILE A 249 0.02 16.93 -1.68
N MET A 250 1.03 16.82 -2.53
CA MET A 250 1.05 15.85 -3.63
C MET A 250 1.38 14.46 -3.12
N GLY A 251 0.61 13.45 -3.56
CA GLY A 251 0.72 12.06 -3.11
C GLY A 251 1.74 11.21 -3.89
N GLY A 252 2.54 11.81 -4.78
CA GLY A 252 3.56 11.08 -5.53
C GLY A 252 3.00 10.10 -6.56
N GLU A 253 3.59 8.91 -6.64
CA GLU A 253 3.27 7.85 -7.61
C GLU A 253 2.43 6.71 -7.03
N ILE A 254 2.21 6.69 -5.72
CA ILE A 254 1.49 5.59 -5.07
C ILE A 254 -0.03 5.71 -5.25
N SER A 255 -0.74 4.58 -5.28
CA SER A 255 -2.20 4.56 -5.36
C SER A 255 -2.83 5.24 -4.14
N ALA A 256 -4.05 5.73 -4.31
CA ALA A 256 -4.79 6.41 -3.22
C ALA A 256 -4.96 5.52 -1.97
N ALA A 257 -5.19 4.21 -2.15
CA ALA A 257 -5.29 3.26 -1.05
C ALA A 257 -3.96 3.11 -0.29
N LYS A 258 -2.84 3.01 -1.00
CA LYS A 258 -1.50 2.96 -0.39
C LYS A 258 -1.12 4.30 0.27
N ALA A 259 -1.43 5.43 -0.37
CA ALA A 259 -1.24 6.77 0.20
C ALA A 259 -1.98 6.93 1.53
N ARG A 260 -3.19 6.37 1.64
CA ARG A 260 -3.97 6.36 2.87
C ARG A 260 -3.24 5.61 3.99
N LEU A 261 -2.70 4.43 3.73
CA LEU A 261 -1.96 3.65 4.72
C LEU A 261 -0.66 4.36 5.13
N LYS A 262 0.06 4.94 4.16
CA LYS A 262 1.28 5.74 4.43
C LYS A 262 0.96 6.91 5.36
N LEU A 263 -0.13 7.65 5.13
CA LEU A 263 -0.52 8.77 5.97
C LEU A 263 -1.00 8.32 7.37
N ILE A 264 -1.72 7.20 7.48
CA ILE A 264 -2.08 6.61 8.79
C ILE A 264 -0.82 6.36 9.61
N LEU A 265 0.18 5.71 9.03
CA LEU A 265 1.43 5.38 9.71
C LEU A 265 2.22 6.63 10.09
N ALA A 266 2.40 7.57 9.15
CA ALA A 266 3.12 8.81 9.40
C ALA A 266 2.52 9.63 10.55
N LEU A 267 1.20 9.85 10.55
CA LEU A 267 0.51 10.60 11.59
C LEU A 267 0.37 9.84 12.91
N SER A 268 0.39 8.49 12.88
CA SER A 268 0.39 7.68 14.09
C SER A 268 1.76 7.62 14.74
N GLU A 269 2.84 7.66 13.98
CA GLU A 269 4.22 7.73 14.47
C GLU A 269 4.54 9.12 15.04
N ASN A 270 4.18 10.17 14.31
CA ASN A 270 4.38 11.56 14.70
C ASN A 270 3.17 12.43 14.36
N PRO A 271 2.25 12.67 15.32
CA PRO A 271 1.07 13.51 15.09
C PRO A 271 1.38 14.98 14.74
N GLU A 272 2.56 15.50 15.10
CA GLU A 272 2.97 16.87 14.81
C GLU A 272 3.21 17.12 13.31
N LEU A 273 3.42 16.05 12.54
CA LEU A 273 3.50 16.12 11.07
C LEU A 273 2.26 16.77 10.44
N ALA A 274 1.11 16.73 11.10
CA ALA A 274 -0.09 17.42 10.62
C ALA A 274 0.13 18.93 10.39
N GLY A 275 1.05 19.56 11.13
CA GLY A 275 1.46 20.96 10.97
C GLY A 275 2.68 21.18 10.07
N ASP A 276 3.37 20.12 9.66
CA ASP A 276 4.62 20.21 8.89
C ASP A 276 4.45 19.70 7.44
N ARG A 277 3.88 20.56 6.61
CA ARG A 277 3.63 20.26 5.18
C ARG A 277 4.90 19.93 4.42
N LYS A 278 6.03 20.55 4.78
CA LYS A 278 7.30 20.31 4.06
C LYS A 278 7.78 18.90 4.29
N THR A 279 7.88 18.47 5.53
CA THR A 279 8.29 17.10 5.87
C THR A 279 7.30 16.07 5.33
N LEU A 280 5.98 16.35 5.36
CA LEU A 280 5.00 15.46 4.74
C LEU A 280 5.18 15.36 3.22
N GLN A 281 5.45 16.47 2.52
CA GLN A 281 5.73 16.41 1.08
C GLN A 281 6.99 15.57 0.79
N GLU A 282 8.07 15.75 1.56
CA GLU A 282 9.28 14.94 1.44
C GLU A 282 8.98 13.44 1.64
N ILE A 283 8.16 13.09 2.65
CA ILE A 283 7.70 11.71 2.89
C ILE A 283 6.93 11.14 1.68
N PHE A 284 6.12 11.94 0.99
CA PHE A 284 5.33 11.48 -0.15
C PHE A 284 6.09 11.54 -1.49
N ASP A 285 7.22 12.22 -1.54
CA ASP A 285 8.13 12.27 -2.71
C ASP A 285 9.12 11.08 -2.74
N GLU A 286 9.32 10.39 -1.59
CA GLU A 286 10.07 9.13 -1.44
C GLU A 286 9.26 7.95 -2.05
#